data_33004214bf50ba77b3c98776806c0ff8
#
_entry.id   33004214bf50ba77b3c98776806c0ff8
#
_cell.length_a   1.000
_cell.length_b   1.000
_cell.length_c   1.000
_cell.angle_alpha   90.00
_cell.angle_beta   90.00
_cell.angle_gamma   90.00
#
_symmetry.space_group_name_H-M   'P 1'
#
loop_
_entity.id
_entity.type
_entity.pdbx_description
1 polymer ?
#
loop_
_entity_poly.entity_id
_entity_poly.type
_entity_poly.pdbx_seq_one_letter_code
_entity_poly.pdbx_strand_id
1 'polypeptide(L)'
;DVYKRQTSGSGAQDRIRITQRLLPAVPLGVQQATLVQLPPGTPDTVDATALPAYTQAVALPAGALPGRGGLKITLQPRLAQGLSGVRDWFENYPYTCLEQQASRAIGLGDAALWSRVVETMPTYLDEDGLANYFPPRSGDAARGSDTLTAYLLAASDQAATTDPAFALPPELRTRMQNGLLRFVEGRLERRFWSPRPDLEVRKLAALEALSRGGQVTARLLGSLSADPNRWPTSAVVDWLSILRRVTDAPLRERHLQEAGQVLRSRLSVQGTRLVFSTESTDEWWWLMAGGDTNAARLLLAVMDDPAWREDLPRLVTGLIGRQQRNGAWRTTTANLWGSLALQDFGRRFESVPVDGTTQA
;
A
#
# COMPACT_ATOMS: atom_id res chain seq x y z
N ASP A 1 33.12 18.92 -2.36
CA ASP A 1 32.83 20.24 -1.79
C ASP A 1 33.80 20.53 -0.65
N VAL A 2 34.53 21.65 -0.72
CA VAL A 2 35.44 22.12 0.30
C VAL A 2 34.69 23.12 1.16
N TYR A 3 34.33 22.72 2.38
CA TYR A 3 33.76 23.65 3.37
C TYR A 3 34.91 24.40 4.06
N LYS A 4 35.01 25.71 3.85
CA LYS A 4 35.82 26.57 4.69
C LYS A 4 35.01 27.00 5.91
N ARG A 5 35.42 26.56 7.10
CA ARG A 5 34.94 27.11 8.35
C ARG A 5 36.01 28.08 8.86
N GLN A 6 35.68 29.34 8.96
CA GLN A 6 36.53 30.35 9.57
C GLN A 6 36.02 30.68 10.98
N THR A 7 36.91 30.54 11.96
CA THR A 7 36.73 31.11 13.28
C THR A 7 37.57 32.38 13.37
N SER A 8 36.92 33.48 13.69
CA SER A 8 37.62 34.73 14.00
C SER A 8 37.60 34.94 15.51
N GLY A 9 38.75 34.85 16.16
CA GLY A 9 38.90 35.10 17.58
C GLY A 9 40.39 34.99 17.96
N SER A 10 40.87 35.86 18.83
CA SER A 10 42.23 35.89 19.30
C SER A 10 42.65 34.60 19.98
N GLY A 11 43.50 33.82 19.35
CA GLY A 11 44.18 32.68 19.97
C GLY A 11 43.46 31.32 19.95
N ALA A 12 42.28 31.18 19.35
CA ALA A 12 41.61 29.90 19.22
C ALA A 12 42.06 29.17 17.94
N GLN A 13 42.61 27.95 18.12
CA GLN A 13 42.92 27.02 17.01
C GLN A 13 41.93 25.86 17.05
N ASP A 14 41.26 25.64 15.92
CA ASP A 14 40.41 24.47 15.72
C ASP A 14 40.99 23.60 14.61
N ARG A 15 41.09 22.28 14.85
CA ARG A 15 41.62 21.31 13.89
C ARG A 15 40.61 20.20 13.66
N ILE A 16 40.02 20.18 12.45
CA ILE A 16 39.16 19.09 12.03
C ILE A 16 39.94 18.12 11.14
N ARG A 17 39.97 16.85 11.53
CA ARG A 17 40.49 15.76 10.71
C ARG A 17 39.31 14.92 10.18
N ILE A 18 39.10 14.92 8.88
CA ILE A 18 38.05 14.14 8.23
C ILE A 18 38.70 13.06 7.37
N THR A 19 38.30 11.81 7.57
CA THR A 19 38.65 10.71 6.69
C THR A 19 37.48 10.45 5.73
N GLN A 20 37.71 10.66 4.43
CA GLN A 20 36.72 10.34 3.41
C GLN A 20 37.13 9.07 2.67
N ARG A 21 36.19 8.17 2.49
CA ARG A 21 36.37 6.99 1.65
C ARG A 21 35.99 7.36 0.21
N LEU A 22 36.96 7.34 -0.68
CA LEU A 22 36.71 7.46 -2.11
C LEU A 22 36.17 6.13 -2.64
N LEU A 23 34.94 6.15 -3.13
CA LEU A 23 34.34 5.02 -3.85
C LEU A 23 34.42 5.33 -5.35
N PRO A 24 34.74 4.34 -6.20
CA PRO A 24 34.69 4.54 -7.63
C PRO A 24 33.28 4.92 -8.07
N ALA A 25 33.13 5.94 -8.88
CA ALA A 25 31.86 6.40 -9.45
C ALA A 25 31.38 5.48 -10.60
N VAL A 26 31.49 4.16 -10.43
CA VAL A 26 30.98 3.21 -11.42
C VAL A 26 29.55 2.87 -11.02
N PRO A 27 28.54 3.21 -11.85
CA PRO A 27 27.16 2.85 -11.55
C PRO A 27 27.01 1.34 -11.49
N LEU A 28 26.32 0.84 -10.44
CA LEU A 28 25.98 -0.56 -10.35
C LEU A 28 24.81 -0.83 -11.30
N GLY A 29 25.06 -1.55 -12.39
CA GLY A 29 24.05 -2.02 -13.31
C GLY A 29 23.59 -3.43 -12.95
N VAL A 30 22.30 -3.72 -13.06
CA VAL A 30 21.77 -5.08 -13.00
C VAL A 30 21.51 -5.56 -14.41
N GLN A 31 22.32 -6.48 -14.89
CA GLN A 31 22.22 -7.02 -16.25
C GLN A 31 21.11 -8.03 -16.40
N GLN A 32 20.92 -8.86 -15.38
CA GLN A 32 19.87 -9.87 -15.33
C GLN A 32 19.28 -9.92 -13.94
N ALA A 33 17.95 -9.96 -13.86
CA ALA A 33 17.22 -10.16 -12.62
C ALA A 33 16.09 -11.15 -12.87
N THR A 34 16.13 -12.27 -12.16
CA THR A 34 15.13 -13.32 -12.25
C THR A 34 14.50 -13.53 -10.89
N LEU A 35 13.17 -13.58 -10.86
CA LEU A 35 12.38 -13.94 -9.70
C LEU A 35 11.52 -15.14 -10.09
N VAL A 36 11.72 -16.26 -9.38
CA VAL A 36 11.05 -17.51 -9.67
C VAL A 36 10.44 -18.07 -8.41
N GLN A 37 9.20 -18.50 -8.52
CA GLN A 37 8.56 -19.32 -7.50
C GLN A 37 8.91 -20.78 -7.78
N LEU A 38 9.58 -21.43 -6.83
CA LEU A 38 9.81 -22.86 -6.90
C LEU A 38 8.48 -23.58 -6.63
N PRO A 39 8.14 -24.62 -7.43
CA PRO A 39 6.92 -25.38 -7.18
C PRO A 39 7.00 -26.05 -5.80
N PRO A 40 5.90 -26.10 -5.03
CA PRO A 40 5.85 -26.88 -3.81
C PRO A 40 6.03 -28.35 -4.15
N GLY A 41 6.80 -29.07 -3.33
CA GLY A 41 6.88 -30.52 -3.42
C GLY A 41 5.48 -31.12 -3.22
N THR A 42 5.07 -32.02 -4.09
CA THR A 42 3.83 -32.79 -3.87
C THR A 42 4.09 -33.83 -2.78
N PRO A 43 3.28 -33.89 -1.70
CA PRO A 43 3.46 -34.82 -0.59
C PRO A 43 3.42 -36.30 -1.00
N ASP A 44 2.88 -36.60 -2.18
CA ASP A 44 2.63 -37.98 -2.66
C ASP A 44 3.74 -38.56 -3.54
N THR A 45 4.79 -37.83 -3.83
CA THR A 45 5.94 -38.41 -4.54
C THR A 45 6.94 -38.95 -3.52
N VAL A 46 6.89 -40.27 -3.32
CA VAL A 46 7.75 -41.08 -2.43
C VAL A 46 9.26 -40.99 -2.79
N ASP A 47 9.59 -40.28 -3.85
CA ASP A 47 10.97 -40.01 -4.26
C ASP A 47 11.31 -38.52 -4.05
N ALA A 48 11.86 -38.20 -2.87
CA ALA A 48 12.40 -36.88 -2.55
C ALA A 48 13.54 -36.42 -3.49
N THR A 49 13.88 -37.20 -4.49
CA THR A 49 14.91 -36.93 -5.50
C THR A 49 14.38 -36.23 -6.75
N ALA A 50 13.08 -36.01 -6.89
CA ALA A 50 12.46 -35.59 -8.15
C ALA A 50 11.67 -34.27 -8.04
N LEU A 51 12.06 -33.31 -7.20
CA LEU A 51 11.64 -31.94 -7.43
C LEU A 51 12.22 -31.47 -8.77
N PRO A 52 11.41 -30.88 -9.67
CA PRO A 52 11.94 -30.37 -10.93
C PRO A 52 13.04 -29.35 -10.62
N ALA A 53 14.29 -29.74 -10.98
CA ALA A 53 15.42 -28.84 -10.78
C ALA A 53 15.20 -27.56 -11.60
N TYR A 54 15.16 -26.42 -10.92
CA TYR A 54 15.18 -25.14 -11.61
C TYR A 54 16.63 -24.78 -11.95
N THR A 55 16.92 -24.59 -13.22
CA THR A 55 18.23 -24.18 -13.71
C THR A 55 18.14 -22.81 -14.37
N GLN A 56 18.93 -21.85 -13.89
CA GLN A 56 19.03 -20.52 -14.46
C GLN A 56 20.40 -20.33 -15.12
N ALA A 57 20.40 -20.16 -16.43
CA ALA A 57 21.62 -19.77 -17.14
C ALA A 57 22.00 -18.31 -16.78
N VAL A 58 23.24 -18.12 -16.43
CA VAL A 58 23.83 -16.80 -16.10
C VAL A 58 25.00 -16.54 -17.02
N ALA A 59 25.00 -15.38 -17.67
CA ALA A 59 26.11 -14.94 -18.51
C ALA A 59 26.79 -13.70 -17.92
N LEU A 60 28.12 -13.67 -17.95
CA LEU A 60 28.86 -12.46 -17.59
C LEU A 60 28.61 -11.40 -18.66
N PRO A 61 28.19 -10.19 -18.33
CA PRO A 61 28.00 -9.11 -19.29
C PRO A 61 29.30 -8.76 -20.03
N ALA A 62 29.23 -8.52 -21.34
CA ALA A 62 30.39 -8.20 -22.15
C ALA A 62 31.17 -6.94 -21.67
N GLY A 63 30.51 -6.03 -20.99
CA GLY A 63 31.11 -4.82 -20.42
C GLY A 63 31.44 -4.92 -18.92
N ALA A 64 31.42 -6.10 -18.32
CA ALA A 64 31.74 -6.27 -16.91
C ALA A 64 33.21 -5.94 -16.61
N LEU A 65 33.43 -5.10 -15.60
CA LEU A 65 34.79 -4.77 -15.17
C LEU A 65 35.40 -5.95 -14.40
N PRO A 66 36.65 -6.34 -14.70
CA PRO A 66 37.33 -7.43 -14.03
C PRO A 66 37.35 -7.24 -12.51
N GLY A 67 36.96 -8.29 -11.77
CA GLY A 67 36.92 -8.28 -10.32
C GLY A 67 35.83 -7.38 -9.69
N ARG A 68 34.89 -6.88 -10.50
CA ARG A 68 33.75 -6.10 -10.03
C ARG A 68 32.43 -6.71 -10.45
N GLY A 69 31.44 -6.64 -9.56
CA GLY A 69 30.16 -7.29 -9.76
C GLY A 69 30.16 -8.71 -9.23
N GLY A 70 29.13 -9.46 -9.56
CA GLY A 70 28.94 -10.83 -9.14
C GLY A 70 27.51 -11.31 -9.30
N LEU A 71 27.26 -12.57 -8.99
CA LEU A 71 25.96 -13.16 -8.92
C LEU A 71 25.46 -13.11 -7.48
N LYS A 72 24.26 -12.53 -7.27
CA LYS A 72 23.57 -12.59 -5.99
C LYS A 72 22.39 -13.54 -6.12
N ILE A 73 22.41 -14.63 -5.39
CA ILE A 73 21.29 -15.56 -5.25
C ILE A 73 20.68 -15.35 -3.87
N THR A 74 19.38 -15.23 -3.81
CA THR A 74 18.63 -15.12 -2.55
C THR A 74 17.52 -16.15 -2.57
N LEU A 75 17.51 -17.04 -1.60
CA LEU A 75 16.44 -18.01 -1.38
C LEU A 75 15.63 -17.55 -0.18
N GLN A 76 14.34 -17.50 -0.35
CA GLN A 76 13.42 -17.07 0.70
C GLN A 76 12.26 -18.06 0.77
N PRO A 77 11.90 -18.58 1.94
CA PRO A 77 10.75 -19.47 2.09
C PRO A 77 9.44 -18.75 1.79
N ARG A 78 9.40 -17.43 1.99
CA ARG A 78 8.24 -16.55 1.73
C ARG A 78 8.71 -15.18 1.28
N LEU A 79 8.03 -14.59 0.29
CA LEU A 79 8.24 -13.19 -0.08
C LEU A 79 7.61 -12.23 0.94
N ALA A 80 6.43 -12.60 1.45
CA ALA A 80 5.64 -11.79 2.39
C ALA A 80 6.21 -11.82 3.84
N GLN A 81 7.53 -11.69 3.97
CA GLN A 81 8.22 -11.57 5.25
C GLN A 81 8.53 -10.09 5.57
N GLY A 82 8.77 -9.78 6.84
CA GLY A 82 9.31 -8.46 7.20
C GLY A 82 8.31 -7.51 7.83
N LEU A 83 7.30 -8.01 8.56
CA LEU A 83 6.37 -7.18 9.32
C LEU A 83 6.84 -6.86 10.75
N SER A 84 7.98 -7.41 11.20
CA SER A 84 8.53 -7.10 12.53
C SER A 84 8.82 -5.61 12.72
N GLY A 85 9.43 -4.97 11.71
CA GLY A 85 9.68 -3.53 11.75
C GLY A 85 8.41 -2.68 11.77
N VAL A 86 7.33 -3.16 11.15
CA VAL A 86 6.01 -2.50 11.23
C VAL A 86 5.44 -2.59 12.63
N ARG A 87 5.59 -3.74 13.30
CA ARG A 87 5.17 -3.92 14.69
C ARG A 87 5.90 -2.95 15.61
N ASP A 88 7.24 -2.96 15.57
CA ASP A 88 8.08 -2.07 16.38
C ASP A 88 7.73 -0.59 16.13
N TRP A 89 7.46 -0.24 14.87
CA TRP A 89 7.08 1.12 14.49
C TRP A 89 5.73 1.52 15.10
N PHE A 90 4.70 0.70 15.02
CA PHE A 90 3.39 0.98 15.61
C PHE A 90 3.40 1.00 17.13
N GLU A 91 4.19 0.14 17.79
CA GLU A 91 4.33 0.10 19.23
C GLU A 91 4.94 1.40 19.77
N ASN A 92 5.89 1.98 19.03
CA ASN A 92 6.56 3.22 19.40
C ASN A 92 5.94 4.49 18.80
N TYR A 93 4.81 4.39 18.08
CA TYR A 93 4.20 5.53 17.42
C TYR A 93 3.44 6.40 18.44
N PRO A 94 3.81 7.71 18.60
CA PRO A 94 3.35 8.49 19.74
C PRO A 94 1.98 9.17 19.54
N TYR A 95 1.48 9.22 18.31
CA TYR A 95 0.27 9.99 17.99
C TYR A 95 -0.98 9.12 18.02
N THR A 96 -2.13 9.74 18.35
CA THR A 96 -3.36 9.02 18.73
C THR A 96 -4.65 9.61 18.14
N CYS A 97 -4.59 10.24 16.95
CA CYS A 97 -5.84 10.58 16.26
C CYS A 97 -6.58 9.30 15.81
N LEU A 98 -7.86 9.39 15.47
CA LEU A 98 -8.68 8.23 15.11
C LEU A 98 -8.07 7.40 13.97
N GLU A 99 -7.54 8.07 12.93
CA GLU A 99 -6.83 7.39 11.83
C GLU A 99 -5.68 6.53 12.36
N GLN A 100 -4.85 7.11 13.22
CA GLN A 100 -3.64 6.46 13.74
C GLN A 100 -3.98 5.31 14.71
N GLN A 101 -4.99 5.46 15.54
CA GLN A 101 -5.48 4.38 16.40
C GLN A 101 -6.02 3.20 15.59
N ALA A 102 -6.83 3.49 14.56
CA ALA A 102 -7.38 2.48 13.66
C ALA A 102 -6.26 1.79 12.87
N SER A 103 -5.33 2.57 12.29
CA SER A 103 -4.19 2.04 11.55
C SER A 103 -3.32 1.13 12.39
N ARG A 104 -3.06 1.52 13.66
CA ARG A 104 -2.29 0.71 14.60
C ARG A 104 -2.98 -0.60 14.92
N ALA A 105 -4.26 -0.56 15.27
CA ALA A 105 -5.02 -1.75 15.67
C ALA A 105 -5.09 -2.77 14.51
N ILE A 106 -5.46 -2.31 13.32
CA ILE A 106 -5.59 -3.16 12.14
C ILE A 106 -4.21 -3.62 11.63
N GLY A 107 -3.24 -2.71 11.55
CA GLY A 107 -1.89 -3.02 11.05
C GLY A 107 -1.12 -4.02 11.92
N LEU A 108 -1.39 -4.03 13.23
CA LEU A 108 -0.87 -5.02 14.18
C LEU A 108 -1.66 -6.33 14.19
N GLY A 109 -2.87 -6.36 13.62
CA GLY A 109 -3.81 -7.47 13.77
C GLY A 109 -4.31 -7.62 15.22
N ASP A 110 -4.40 -6.51 15.98
CA ASP A 110 -4.80 -6.51 17.38
C ASP A 110 -6.31 -6.23 17.51
N ALA A 111 -7.11 -7.30 17.54
CA ALA A 111 -8.56 -7.23 17.66
C ALA A 111 -9.01 -6.59 19.00
N ALA A 112 -8.25 -6.76 20.08
CA ALA A 112 -8.58 -6.14 21.35
C ALA A 112 -8.37 -4.63 21.33
N LEU A 113 -7.31 -4.16 20.68
CA LEU A 113 -7.09 -2.74 20.44
C LEU A 113 -8.17 -2.17 19.51
N TRP A 114 -8.54 -2.90 18.46
CA TRP A 114 -9.60 -2.50 17.55
C TRP A 114 -10.95 -2.34 18.26
N SER A 115 -11.32 -3.29 19.14
CA SER A 115 -12.56 -3.19 19.93
C SER A 115 -12.61 -1.89 20.74
N ARG A 116 -11.52 -1.51 21.39
CA ARG A 116 -11.43 -0.22 22.12
C ARG A 116 -11.59 1.01 21.22
N VAL A 117 -11.01 0.96 20.02
CA VAL A 117 -11.19 2.03 19.01
C VAL A 117 -12.65 2.14 18.61
N VAL A 118 -13.30 1.01 18.33
CA VAL A 118 -14.71 0.95 17.91
C VAL A 118 -15.65 1.45 19.01
N GLU A 119 -15.43 1.10 20.28
CA GLU A 119 -16.21 1.57 21.42
C GLU A 119 -16.23 3.12 21.52
N THR A 120 -15.13 3.76 21.22
CA THR A 120 -15.01 5.23 21.28
C THR A 120 -15.39 5.92 19.98
N MET A 121 -15.40 5.21 18.85
CA MET A 121 -15.60 5.78 17.50
C MET A 121 -16.90 6.60 17.34
N PRO A 122 -18.04 6.25 17.97
CA PRO A 122 -19.25 7.07 17.90
C PRO A 122 -19.05 8.52 18.37
N THR A 123 -18.11 8.77 19.30
CA THR A 123 -17.79 10.13 19.78
C THR A 123 -17.01 10.97 18.79
N TYR A 124 -16.45 10.34 17.77
CA TYR A 124 -15.73 11.02 16.69
C TYR A 124 -16.64 11.37 15.50
N LEU A 125 -17.85 10.80 15.43
CA LEU A 125 -18.76 11.07 14.31
C LEU A 125 -19.52 12.37 14.51
N ASP A 126 -19.60 13.17 13.44
CA ASP A 126 -20.48 14.32 13.38
C ASP A 126 -21.96 13.90 13.16
N GLU A 127 -22.86 14.89 13.12
CA GLU A 127 -24.30 14.68 12.91
C GLU A 127 -24.60 14.01 11.55
N ASP A 128 -23.74 14.22 10.56
CA ASP A 128 -23.86 13.64 9.22
C ASP A 128 -23.31 12.20 9.13
N GLY A 129 -22.68 11.69 10.19
CA GLY A 129 -22.10 10.35 10.26
C GLY A 129 -20.68 10.30 9.71
N LEU A 130 -20.02 11.43 9.49
CA LEU A 130 -18.63 11.45 9.05
C LEU A 130 -17.67 11.58 10.24
N ALA A 131 -16.52 10.89 10.15
CA ALA A 131 -15.55 10.81 11.23
C ALA A 131 -14.63 12.02 11.29
N ASN A 132 -14.36 12.50 12.49
CA ASN A 132 -13.33 13.49 12.80
C ASN A 132 -12.03 12.80 13.23
N TYR A 133 -10.89 13.44 13.02
CA TYR A 133 -9.60 12.94 13.53
C TYR A 133 -9.51 12.93 15.06
N PHE A 134 -10.20 13.88 15.71
CA PHE A 134 -10.34 13.99 17.16
C PHE A 134 -11.81 14.20 17.52
N PRO A 135 -12.25 13.81 18.73
CA PRO A 135 -13.61 14.07 19.17
C PRO A 135 -13.89 15.57 19.14
N PRO A 136 -15.02 16.02 18.56
CA PRO A 136 -15.40 17.42 18.58
C PRO A 136 -15.62 17.89 20.02
N ARG A 137 -15.17 19.11 20.33
CA ARG A 137 -15.46 19.75 21.61
C ARG A 137 -16.87 20.32 21.60
N SER A 138 -17.49 20.40 22.77
CA SER A 138 -18.81 21.02 22.90
C SER A 138 -18.79 22.47 22.38
N GLY A 139 -19.65 22.76 21.40
CA GLY A 139 -19.72 24.06 20.73
C GLY A 139 -18.85 24.19 19.46
N ASP A 140 -18.00 23.23 19.14
CA ASP A 140 -17.27 23.23 17.87
C ASP A 140 -18.21 22.87 16.71
N ALA A 141 -18.17 23.65 15.63
CA ALA A 141 -18.76 23.26 14.35
C ALA A 141 -17.89 22.18 13.68
N ALA A 142 -17.64 21.07 14.40
CA ALA A 142 -16.79 20.00 13.91
C ALA A 142 -17.45 19.32 12.71
N ARG A 143 -16.73 19.28 11.61
CA ARG A 143 -17.17 18.66 10.37
C ARG A 143 -16.29 17.45 10.09
N GLY A 144 -16.89 16.27 10.15
CA GLY A 144 -16.22 15.02 9.83
C GLY A 144 -15.70 14.99 8.40
N SER A 145 -14.64 14.24 8.20
CA SER A 145 -13.96 14.06 6.92
C SER A 145 -14.52 12.87 6.15
N ASP A 146 -14.97 13.11 4.93
CA ASP A 146 -15.35 12.05 3.99
C ASP A 146 -14.16 11.11 3.69
N THR A 147 -12.97 11.65 3.55
CA THR A 147 -11.75 10.87 3.28
C THR A 147 -11.39 9.95 4.44
N LEU A 148 -11.42 10.46 5.68
CA LEU A 148 -11.19 9.64 6.88
C LEU A 148 -12.27 8.57 7.03
N THR A 149 -13.53 8.93 6.81
CA THR A 149 -14.65 7.99 6.91
C THR A 149 -14.54 6.86 5.88
N ALA A 150 -14.21 7.19 4.63
CA ALA A 150 -13.97 6.22 3.59
C ALA A 150 -12.80 5.29 3.94
N TYR A 151 -11.70 5.86 4.45
CA TYR A 151 -10.54 5.10 4.90
C TYR A 151 -10.88 4.08 5.99
N LEU A 152 -11.59 4.51 7.04
CA LEU A 152 -11.96 3.64 8.18
C LEU A 152 -12.86 2.49 7.74
N LEU A 153 -13.86 2.76 6.89
CA LEU A 153 -14.72 1.73 6.32
C LEU A 153 -13.93 0.75 5.47
N ALA A 154 -13.12 1.24 4.52
CA ALA A 154 -12.35 0.40 3.62
C ALA A 154 -11.32 -0.47 4.35
N ALA A 155 -10.64 0.09 5.36
CA ALA A 155 -9.64 -0.62 6.15
C ALA A 155 -10.26 -1.72 7.02
N SER A 156 -11.35 -1.40 7.73
CA SER A 156 -12.12 -2.36 8.52
C SER A 156 -12.64 -3.50 7.65
N ASP A 157 -13.26 -3.19 6.51
CA ASP A 157 -13.79 -4.18 5.58
C ASP A 157 -12.69 -5.09 5.01
N GLN A 158 -11.53 -4.52 4.68
CA GLN A 158 -10.40 -5.31 4.19
C GLN A 158 -9.88 -6.26 5.29
N ALA A 159 -9.72 -5.77 6.51
CA ALA A 159 -9.27 -6.59 7.63
C ALA A 159 -10.29 -7.70 7.97
N ALA A 160 -11.58 -7.37 7.93
CA ALA A 160 -12.67 -8.30 8.19
C ALA A 160 -12.76 -9.45 7.17
N THR A 161 -12.17 -9.32 5.99
CA THR A 161 -12.06 -10.47 5.04
C THR A 161 -11.20 -11.60 5.59
N THR A 162 -10.32 -11.30 6.53
CA THR A 162 -9.42 -12.27 7.15
C THR A 162 -9.86 -12.63 8.56
N ASP A 163 -10.26 -11.64 9.34
CA ASP A 163 -10.71 -11.82 10.73
C ASP A 163 -11.96 -10.95 10.96
N PRO A 164 -13.14 -11.57 11.12
CA PRO A 164 -14.41 -10.86 11.36
C PRO A 164 -14.39 -9.94 12.58
N ALA A 165 -13.46 -10.12 13.52
CA ALA A 165 -13.31 -9.25 14.69
C ALA A 165 -12.98 -7.79 14.33
N PHE A 166 -12.48 -7.55 13.12
CA PHE A 166 -12.23 -6.20 12.60
C PHE A 166 -13.42 -5.53 11.91
N ALA A 167 -14.58 -6.22 11.82
CA ALA A 167 -15.78 -5.61 11.27
C ALA A 167 -16.30 -4.48 12.18
N LEU A 168 -16.78 -3.40 11.57
CA LEU A 168 -17.52 -2.38 12.30
C LEU A 168 -18.91 -2.88 12.71
N PRO A 169 -19.42 -2.49 13.89
CA PRO A 169 -20.81 -2.76 14.26
C PRO A 169 -21.79 -2.25 13.20
N PRO A 170 -22.87 -2.98 12.90
CA PRO A 170 -23.78 -2.65 11.80
C PRO A 170 -24.36 -1.23 11.86
N GLU A 171 -24.72 -0.75 13.04
CA GLU A 171 -25.29 0.59 13.23
C GLU A 171 -24.26 1.68 12.93
N LEU A 172 -23.04 1.54 13.46
CA LEU A 172 -21.95 2.47 13.23
C LEU A 172 -21.58 2.51 11.74
N ARG A 173 -21.43 1.34 11.13
CA ARG A 173 -21.18 1.17 9.71
C ARG A 173 -22.24 1.86 8.85
N THR A 174 -23.52 1.61 9.12
CA THR A 174 -24.66 2.19 8.39
C THR A 174 -24.64 3.71 8.50
N ARG A 175 -24.38 4.26 9.68
CA ARG A 175 -24.29 5.69 9.90
C ARG A 175 -23.18 6.33 9.04
N MET A 176 -22.00 5.73 9.02
CA MET A 176 -20.86 6.20 8.21
C MET A 176 -21.15 6.07 6.70
N GLN A 177 -21.74 4.97 6.26
CA GLN A 177 -22.12 4.75 4.87
C GLN A 177 -23.15 5.78 4.40
N ASN A 178 -24.16 6.09 5.20
CA ASN A 178 -25.16 7.10 4.87
C ASN A 178 -24.53 8.51 4.72
N GLY A 179 -23.57 8.86 5.57
CA GLY A 179 -22.80 10.10 5.43
C GLY A 179 -22.05 10.17 4.10
N LEU A 180 -21.34 9.10 3.73
CA LEU A 180 -20.61 9.02 2.45
C LEU A 180 -21.55 9.02 1.24
N LEU A 181 -22.70 8.33 1.29
CA LEU A 181 -23.71 8.37 0.22
C LEU A 181 -24.20 9.78 -0.04
N ARG A 182 -24.57 10.52 1.02
CA ARG A 182 -24.99 11.93 0.90
C ARG A 182 -23.89 12.82 0.32
N PHE A 183 -22.62 12.54 0.68
CA PHE A 183 -21.46 13.26 0.12
C PHE A 183 -21.29 12.96 -1.40
N VAL A 184 -21.31 11.70 -1.80
CA VAL A 184 -21.17 11.30 -3.21
C VAL A 184 -22.30 11.88 -4.06
N GLU A 185 -23.55 11.88 -3.57
CA GLU A 185 -24.72 12.42 -4.22
C GLU A 185 -24.76 13.97 -4.28
N GLY A 186 -23.79 14.64 -3.65
CA GLY A 186 -23.75 16.10 -3.59
C GLY A 186 -24.78 16.72 -2.63
N ARG A 187 -25.45 15.92 -1.79
CA ARG A 187 -26.38 16.38 -0.75
C ARG A 187 -25.64 16.83 0.54
N LEU A 188 -24.36 16.52 0.62
CA LEU A 188 -23.49 16.91 1.70
C LEU A 188 -22.17 17.42 1.12
N GLU A 189 -21.85 18.67 1.40
CA GLU A 189 -20.58 19.27 1.00
C GLU A 189 -19.61 19.28 2.16
N ARG A 190 -18.34 18.93 1.88
CA ARG A 190 -17.20 19.08 2.78
C ARG A 190 -16.09 19.81 2.06
N ARG A 191 -15.68 20.94 2.63
CA ARG A 191 -14.61 21.77 2.09
C ARG A 191 -13.47 21.79 3.10
N PHE A 192 -12.39 21.15 2.73
CA PHE A 192 -11.12 21.19 3.46
C PHE A 192 -10.09 21.91 2.60
N TRP A 193 -9.05 22.42 3.24
CA TRP A 193 -7.92 22.92 2.51
C TRP A 193 -7.30 21.82 1.64
N SER A 194 -7.06 22.12 0.38
CA SER A 194 -6.33 21.26 -0.53
C SER A 194 -5.48 22.08 -1.51
N PRO A 195 -4.30 21.60 -1.89
CA PRO A 195 -3.41 22.33 -2.81
C PRO A 195 -3.89 22.28 -4.27
N ARG A 196 -4.85 21.43 -4.59
CA ARG A 196 -5.44 21.27 -5.94
C ARG A 196 -6.86 20.73 -5.84
N PRO A 197 -7.68 20.83 -6.91
CA PRO A 197 -9.02 20.24 -6.94
C PRO A 197 -8.95 18.73 -6.66
N ASP A 198 -9.74 18.25 -5.70
CA ASP A 198 -9.69 16.87 -5.19
C ASP A 198 -11.06 16.19 -5.04
N LEU A 199 -12.14 16.89 -5.34
CA LEU A 199 -13.50 16.39 -5.10
C LEU A 199 -13.77 15.04 -5.78
N GLU A 200 -13.32 14.86 -7.02
CA GLU A 200 -13.54 13.62 -7.76
C GLU A 200 -12.73 12.46 -7.16
N VAL A 201 -11.49 12.72 -6.75
CA VAL A 201 -10.65 11.73 -6.06
C VAL A 201 -11.27 11.31 -4.74
N ARG A 202 -11.81 12.26 -3.98
CA ARG A 202 -12.52 12.00 -2.71
C ARG A 202 -13.81 11.20 -2.93
N LYS A 203 -14.57 11.51 -3.99
CA LYS A 203 -15.74 10.73 -4.36
C LYS A 203 -15.39 9.30 -4.76
N LEU A 204 -14.29 9.09 -5.50
CA LEU A 204 -13.82 7.75 -5.85
C LEU A 204 -13.43 6.94 -4.60
N ALA A 205 -12.71 7.54 -3.66
CA ALA A 205 -12.39 6.88 -2.39
C ALA A 205 -13.65 6.53 -1.58
N ALA A 206 -14.63 7.42 -1.53
CA ALA A 206 -15.91 7.16 -0.88
C ALA A 206 -16.71 6.03 -1.57
N LEU A 207 -16.76 6.03 -2.91
CA LEU A 207 -17.40 4.97 -3.70
C LEU A 207 -16.69 3.62 -3.54
N GLU A 208 -15.35 3.62 -3.46
CA GLU A 208 -14.60 2.39 -3.20
C GLU A 208 -15.01 1.77 -1.87
N ALA A 209 -15.05 2.56 -0.80
CA ALA A 209 -15.48 2.10 0.51
C ALA A 209 -16.94 1.62 0.52
N LEU A 210 -17.84 2.37 -0.12
CA LEU A 210 -19.26 1.99 -0.25
C LEU A 210 -19.47 0.72 -1.08
N SER A 211 -18.63 0.50 -2.11
CA SER A 211 -18.73 -0.69 -2.97
C SER A 211 -18.46 -2.00 -2.22
N ARG A 212 -17.67 -1.95 -1.16
CA ARG A 212 -17.37 -3.10 -0.28
C ARG A 212 -18.62 -3.61 0.44
N GLY A 213 -19.56 -2.71 0.73
CA GLY A 213 -20.86 -3.03 1.34
C GLY A 213 -22.00 -3.18 0.34
N GLY A 214 -21.74 -3.19 -0.98
CA GLY A 214 -22.78 -3.29 -2.00
C GLY A 214 -23.69 -2.06 -2.13
N GLN A 215 -23.26 -0.89 -1.63
CA GLN A 215 -24.06 0.34 -1.63
C GLN A 215 -23.91 1.17 -2.92
N VAL A 216 -23.06 0.73 -3.85
CA VAL A 216 -22.81 1.46 -5.10
C VAL A 216 -23.65 0.89 -6.22
N THR A 217 -24.38 1.77 -6.90
CA THR A 217 -25.20 1.45 -8.07
C THR A 217 -24.60 2.08 -9.33
N ALA A 218 -24.95 1.56 -10.50
CA ALA A 218 -24.60 2.13 -11.80
C ALA A 218 -24.93 3.63 -11.90
N ARG A 219 -26.04 4.08 -11.28
CA ARG A 219 -26.45 5.49 -11.24
C ARG A 219 -25.43 6.39 -10.51
N LEU A 220 -24.90 5.92 -9.38
CA LEU A 220 -23.88 6.68 -8.63
C LEU A 220 -22.60 6.83 -9.44
N LEU A 221 -22.20 5.80 -10.19
CA LEU A 221 -21.02 5.85 -11.05
C LEU A 221 -21.19 6.83 -12.22
N GLY A 222 -22.40 7.02 -12.71
CA GLY A 222 -22.71 7.99 -13.79
C GLY A 222 -22.47 9.46 -13.39
N SER A 223 -22.22 9.76 -12.10
CA SER A 223 -21.88 11.10 -11.64
C SER A 223 -20.38 11.45 -11.77
N LEU A 224 -19.55 10.47 -12.18
CA LEU A 224 -18.11 10.65 -12.37
C LEU A 224 -17.79 10.97 -13.83
N SER A 225 -16.85 11.88 -14.05
CA SER A 225 -16.26 12.11 -15.37
C SER A 225 -15.09 11.15 -15.59
N ALA A 226 -15.37 9.90 -15.96
CA ALA A 226 -14.39 8.82 -16.01
C ALA A 226 -13.27 9.08 -17.04
N ASP A 227 -12.17 9.67 -16.60
CA ASP A 227 -10.92 9.77 -17.36
C ASP A 227 -9.73 9.27 -16.51
N PRO A 228 -9.52 7.93 -16.44
CA PRO A 228 -8.47 7.32 -15.59
C PRO A 228 -7.06 7.81 -15.90
N ASN A 229 -6.79 8.28 -17.12
CA ASN A 229 -5.46 8.79 -17.49
C ASN A 229 -5.12 10.08 -16.74
N ARG A 230 -6.11 10.88 -16.38
CA ARG A 230 -5.93 12.16 -15.65
C ARG A 230 -5.99 12.02 -14.14
N TRP A 231 -6.45 10.90 -13.64
CA TRP A 231 -6.56 10.65 -12.21
C TRP A 231 -5.21 10.28 -11.58
N PRO A 232 -4.99 10.57 -10.29
CA PRO A 232 -3.87 10.02 -9.54
C PRO A 232 -3.98 8.49 -9.44
N THR A 233 -2.86 7.83 -9.19
CA THR A 233 -2.81 6.37 -9.11
C THR A 233 -3.76 5.80 -8.07
N SER A 234 -3.91 6.48 -6.92
CA SER A 234 -4.87 6.08 -5.88
C SER A 234 -6.31 6.00 -6.41
N ALA A 235 -6.73 7.00 -7.19
CA ALA A 235 -8.08 7.05 -7.77
C ALA A 235 -8.29 5.96 -8.85
N VAL A 236 -7.25 5.64 -9.65
CA VAL A 236 -7.33 4.54 -10.62
C VAL A 236 -7.43 3.19 -9.92
N VAL A 237 -6.72 2.99 -8.80
CA VAL A 237 -6.85 1.79 -7.97
C VAL A 237 -8.24 1.69 -7.35
N ASP A 238 -8.81 2.80 -6.88
CA ASP A 238 -10.18 2.86 -6.38
C ASP A 238 -11.17 2.47 -7.47
N TRP A 239 -11.03 3.05 -8.65
CA TRP A 239 -11.88 2.75 -9.79
C TRP A 239 -11.82 1.28 -10.20
N LEU A 240 -10.62 0.72 -10.35
CA LEU A 240 -10.45 -0.71 -10.62
C LEU A 240 -11.17 -1.58 -9.58
N SER A 241 -11.04 -1.23 -8.31
CA SER A 241 -11.65 -1.96 -7.19
C SER A 241 -13.19 -1.86 -7.19
N ILE A 242 -13.74 -0.68 -7.52
CA ILE A 242 -15.17 -0.46 -7.68
C ILE A 242 -15.71 -1.32 -8.83
N LEU A 243 -15.11 -1.25 -10.01
CA LEU A 243 -15.55 -2.01 -11.19
C LEU A 243 -15.54 -3.53 -11.00
N ARG A 244 -14.66 -4.01 -10.13
CA ARG A 244 -14.63 -5.45 -9.78
C ARG A 244 -15.80 -5.88 -8.92
N ARG A 245 -16.31 -4.98 -8.06
CA ARG A 245 -17.42 -5.27 -7.15
C ARG A 245 -18.78 -4.92 -7.74
N VAL A 246 -18.86 -3.86 -8.54
CA VAL A 246 -20.11 -3.39 -9.16
C VAL A 246 -20.26 -4.03 -10.54
N THR A 247 -20.91 -5.17 -10.58
CA THR A 247 -21.00 -6.02 -11.78
C THR A 247 -21.91 -5.47 -12.86
N ASP A 248 -22.87 -4.59 -12.49
CA ASP A 248 -23.82 -3.92 -13.37
C ASP A 248 -23.34 -2.53 -13.85
N ALA A 249 -22.06 -2.19 -13.58
CA ALA A 249 -21.49 -0.92 -14.04
C ALA A 249 -21.50 -0.82 -15.58
N PRO A 250 -21.93 0.33 -16.16
CA PRO A 250 -21.93 0.52 -17.59
C PRO A 250 -20.53 0.38 -18.19
N LEU A 251 -20.41 -0.30 -19.33
CA LEU A 251 -19.15 -0.54 -20.04
C LEU A 251 -18.03 -1.13 -19.15
N ARG A 252 -18.41 -1.89 -18.15
CA ARG A 252 -17.53 -2.43 -17.10
C ARG A 252 -16.26 -3.06 -17.64
N GLU A 253 -16.36 -3.97 -18.60
CA GLU A 253 -15.21 -4.68 -19.16
C GLU A 253 -14.21 -3.74 -19.85
N ARG A 254 -14.71 -2.76 -20.59
CA ARG A 254 -13.88 -1.72 -21.20
C ARG A 254 -13.17 -0.88 -20.15
N HIS A 255 -13.88 -0.44 -19.12
CA HIS A 255 -13.30 0.36 -18.03
C HIS A 255 -12.31 -0.44 -17.19
N LEU A 256 -12.54 -1.75 -16.98
CA LEU A 256 -11.56 -2.63 -16.31
C LEU A 256 -10.26 -2.73 -17.11
N GLN A 257 -10.36 -2.93 -18.43
CA GLN A 257 -9.19 -2.98 -19.31
C GLN A 257 -8.44 -1.65 -19.30
N GLU A 258 -9.14 -0.53 -19.42
CA GLU A 258 -8.55 0.81 -19.43
C GLU A 258 -7.84 1.11 -18.10
N ALA A 259 -8.49 0.88 -16.96
CA ALA A 259 -7.88 1.08 -15.64
C ALA A 259 -6.63 0.19 -15.46
N GLY A 260 -6.71 -1.07 -15.88
CA GLY A 260 -5.58 -1.99 -15.87
C GLY A 260 -4.41 -1.53 -16.73
N GLN A 261 -4.67 -1.04 -17.94
CA GLN A 261 -3.65 -0.49 -18.84
C GLN A 261 -3.00 0.77 -18.25
N VAL A 262 -3.79 1.69 -17.71
CA VAL A 262 -3.28 2.91 -17.06
C VAL A 262 -2.37 2.55 -15.87
N LEU A 263 -2.78 1.61 -15.02
CA LEU A 263 -1.95 1.17 -13.89
C LEU A 263 -0.65 0.52 -14.38
N ARG A 264 -0.71 -0.35 -15.40
CA ARG A 264 0.48 -0.98 -15.97
C ARG A 264 1.44 0.05 -16.59
N SER A 265 0.91 1.06 -17.29
CA SER A 265 1.75 2.11 -17.90
C SER A 265 2.51 2.96 -16.87
N ARG A 266 2.03 3.01 -15.64
CA ARG A 266 2.66 3.71 -14.52
C ARG A 266 3.67 2.86 -13.75
N LEU A 267 3.74 1.57 -14.04
CA LEU A 267 4.67 0.65 -13.42
C LEU A 267 5.97 0.52 -14.23
N SER A 268 7.08 0.39 -13.53
CA SER A 268 8.40 0.12 -14.12
C SER A 268 9.05 -1.09 -13.45
N VAL A 269 9.75 -1.88 -14.26
CA VAL A 269 10.53 -3.02 -13.76
C VAL A 269 11.89 -2.52 -13.30
N GLN A 270 12.22 -2.78 -12.04
CA GLN A 270 13.51 -2.46 -11.44
C GLN A 270 14.13 -3.74 -10.85
N GLY A 271 14.86 -4.46 -11.66
CA GLY A 271 15.38 -5.78 -11.29
C GLY A 271 14.25 -6.77 -11.05
N THR A 272 14.13 -7.28 -9.81
CA THR A 272 13.06 -8.19 -9.41
C THR A 272 11.81 -7.47 -8.88
N ARG A 273 11.75 -6.15 -8.96
CA ARG A 273 10.67 -5.33 -8.41
C ARG A 273 9.83 -4.71 -9.51
N LEU A 274 8.54 -4.59 -9.26
CA LEU A 274 7.63 -3.78 -10.06
C LEU A 274 7.16 -2.61 -9.19
N VAL A 275 7.47 -1.38 -9.60
CA VAL A 275 7.25 -0.17 -8.81
C VAL A 275 6.61 0.92 -9.66
N PHE A 276 5.87 1.83 -9.02
CA PHE A 276 5.33 2.99 -9.72
C PHE A 276 6.44 3.97 -10.10
N SER A 277 6.44 4.43 -11.34
CA SER A 277 7.39 5.42 -11.90
C SER A 277 6.94 6.87 -11.70
N THR A 278 5.67 7.09 -11.35
CA THR A 278 5.03 8.42 -11.26
C THR A 278 4.96 9.00 -9.85
N GLU A 279 5.65 8.40 -8.90
CA GLU A 279 5.51 8.71 -7.46
C GLU A 279 5.80 10.16 -7.08
N SER A 280 6.79 10.79 -7.72
CA SER A 280 7.17 12.18 -7.41
C SER A 280 6.08 13.21 -7.74
N THR A 281 5.13 12.85 -8.60
CA THR A 281 4.04 13.72 -9.05
C THR A 281 2.68 13.29 -8.51
N ASP A 282 2.59 12.12 -7.89
CA ASP A 282 1.34 11.44 -7.50
C ASP A 282 1.16 11.38 -5.97
N GLU A 283 1.79 12.27 -5.23
CA GLU A 283 1.56 12.37 -3.79
C GLU A 283 0.33 13.21 -3.47
N TRP A 284 -0.64 12.57 -2.80
CA TRP A 284 -1.90 13.16 -2.34
C TRP A 284 -2.02 12.96 -0.81
N TRP A 285 -0.97 13.40 -0.09
CA TRP A 285 -0.81 13.15 1.34
C TRP A 285 -2.00 13.66 2.18
N TRP A 286 -2.65 14.77 1.78
CA TRP A 286 -3.85 15.29 2.48
C TRP A 286 -5.08 14.39 2.33
N LEU A 287 -5.06 13.45 1.37
CA LEU A 287 -6.04 12.38 1.19
C LEU A 287 -5.51 11.01 1.66
N MET A 288 -4.45 10.99 2.45
CA MET A 288 -3.78 9.76 2.95
C MET A 288 -3.31 8.82 1.83
N ALA A 289 -3.08 9.35 0.63
CA ALA A 289 -2.59 8.60 -0.52
C ALA A 289 -1.15 8.99 -0.87
N GLY A 290 -0.36 8.00 -1.25
CA GLY A 290 1.03 8.14 -1.64
C GLY A 290 1.55 6.82 -2.21
N GLY A 291 2.77 6.82 -2.73
CA GLY A 291 3.33 5.68 -3.45
C GLY A 291 3.32 4.36 -2.67
N ASP A 292 3.60 4.39 -1.36
CA ASP A 292 3.58 3.18 -0.51
C ASP A 292 2.17 2.61 -0.39
N THR A 293 1.19 3.47 -0.11
CA THR A 293 -0.23 3.10 -0.01
C THR A 293 -0.77 2.60 -1.35
N ASN A 294 -0.41 3.27 -2.46
CA ASN A 294 -0.81 2.87 -3.80
C ASN A 294 -0.28 1.47 -4.17
N ALA A 295 0.98 1.17 -3.85
CA ALA A 295 1.57 -0.15 -4.10
C ALA A 295 0.86 -1.26 -3.32
N ALA A 296 0.58 -1.04 -2.05
CA ALA A 296 -0.14 -2.02 -1.21
C ALA A 296 -1.58 -2.22 -1.69
N ARG A 297 -2.30 -1.14 -2.01
CA ARG A 297 -3.69 -1.21 -2.46
C ARG A 297 -3.83 -1.79 -3.87
N LEU A 298 -2.85 -1.52 -4.77
CA LEU A 298 -2.81 -2.20 -6.06
C LEU A 298 -2.66 -3.70 -5.88
N LEU A 299 -1.69 -4.16 -5.05
CA LEU A 299 -1.50 -5.58 -4.78
C LEU A 299 -2.80 -6.24 -4.31
N LEU A 300 -3.50 -5.65 -3.34
CA LEU A 300 -4.80 -6.14 -2.87
C LEU A 300 -5.86 -6.16 -3.97
N ALA A 301 -5.90 -5.13 -4.82
CA ALA A 301 -6.89 -5.02 -5.88
C ALA A 301 -6.69 -6.05 -7.00
N VAL A 302 -5.46 -6.50 -7.28
CA VAL A 302 -5.17 -7.38 -8.41
C VAL A 302 -4.85 -8.82 -8.02
N MET A 303 -4.89 -9.14 -6.73
CA MET A 303 -4.45 -10.44 -6.20
C MET A 303 -5.22 -11.63 -6.77
N ASP A 304 -6.50 -11.45 -7.07
CA ASP A 304 -7.38 -12.47 -7.66
C ASP A 304 -7.48 -12.38 -9.21
N ASP A 305 -6.75 -11.47 -9.83
CA ASP A 305 -6.83 -11.27 -11.27
C ASP A 305 -5.82 -12.14 -12.03
N PRO A 306 -6.28 -13.10 -12.85
CA PRO A 306 -5.37 -13.95 -13.64
C PRO A 306 -4.42 -13.15 -14.54
N ALA A 307 -4.86 -12.00 -15.05
CA ALA A 307 -4.03 -11.12 -15.89
C ALA A 307 -2.83 -10.50 -15.16
N TRP A 308 -2.83 -10.49 -13.83
CA TRP A 308 -1.75 -9.95 -13.01
C TRP A 308 -0.92 -11.03 -12.30
N ARG A 309 -1.25 -12.31 -12.48
CA ARG A 309 -0.66 -13.42 -11.73
C ARG A 309 0.87 -13.44 -11.82
N GLU A 310 1.42 -13.22 -13.00
CA GLU A 310 2.87 -13.19 -13.21
C GLU A 310 3.55 -11.98 -12.59
N ASP A 311 2.82 -10.89 -12.40
CA ASP A 311 3.33 -9.65 -11.83
C ASP A 311 3.31 -9.66 -10.29
N LEU A 312 2.45 -10.48 -9.66
CA LEU A 312 2.24 -10.48 -8.21
C LEU A 312 3.55 -10.60 -7.41
N PRO A 313 4.46 -11.54 -7.70
CA PRO A 313 5.72 -11.64 -6.94
C PRO A 313 6.57 -10.39 -7.05
N ARG A 314 6.58 -9.73 -8.21
CA ARG A 314 7.32 -8.48 -8.44
C ARG A 314 6.66 -7.28 -7.77
N LEU A 315 5.33 -7.24 -7.67
CA LEU A 315 4.59 -6.24 -6.89
C LEU A 315 4.88 -6.39 -5.40
N VAL A 316 4.91 -7.62 -4.88
CA VAL A 316 5.26 -7.90 -3.48
C VAL A 316 6.70 -7.45 -3.18
N THR A 317 7.67 -7.83 -3.99
CA THR A 317 9.07 -7.41 -3.81
C THR A 317 9.24 -5.90 -4.01
N GLY A 318 8.42 -5.28 -4.86
CA GLY A 318 8.32 -3.84 -5.01
C GLY A 318 7.82 -3.16 -3.74
N LEU A 319 6.73 -3.65 -3.16
CA LEU A 319 6.15 -3.13 -1.93
C LEU A 319 7.11 -3.26 -0.73
N ILE A 320 7.74 -4.42 -0.54
CA ILE A 320 8.74 -4.65 0.52
C ILE A 320 9.96 -3.73 0.32
N GLY A 321 10.41 -3.58 -0.93
CA GLY A 321 11.54 -2.73 -1.27
C GLY A 321 11.35 -1.24 -0.97
N ARG A 322 10.13 -0.82 -0.63
CA ARG A 322 9.79 0.55 -0.22
C ARG A 322 9.88 0.78 1.28
N GLN A 323 10.03 -0.29 2.08
CA GLN A 323 10.25 -0.16 3.51
C GLN A 323 11.54 0.61 3.79
N GLN A 324 11.51 1.41 4.85
CA GLN A 324 12.67 2.09 5.39
C GLN A 324 13.63 1.08 6.06
N ARG A 325 14.78 1.54 6.49
CA ARG A 325 15.79 0.68 7.15
C ARG A 325 15.28 -0.04 8.40
N ASN A 326 14.26 0.52 9.06
CA ASN A 326 13.61 -0.09 10.22
C ASN A 326 12.55 -1.13 9.86
N GLY A 327 12.32 -1.44 8.58
CA GLY A 327 11.35 -2.41 8.11
C GLY A 327 9.90 -1.92 8.10
N ALA A 328 9.65 -0.63 8.29
CA ALA A 328 8.32 -0.03 8.21
C ALA A 328 8.19 0.91 7.00
N TRP A 329 6.98 1.22 6.57
CA TRP A 329 6.70 2.28 5.61
C TRP A 329 6.58 3.63 6.31
N ARG A 330 6.53 4.73 5.55
CA ARG A 330 6.61 6.10 6.07
C ARG A 330 5.40 6.55 6.89
N THR A 331 4.21 6.05 6.60
CA THR A 331 2.95 6.53 7.19
C THR A 331 2.17 5.41 7.88
N THR A 332 1.28 5.78 8.80
CA THR A 332 0.35 4.85 9.47
C THR A 332 -0.48 4.09 8.45
N THR A 333 -1.05 4.80 7.48
CA THR A 333 -1.86 4.21 6.42
C THR A 333 -1.08 3.25 5.53
N ALA A 334 0.18 3.56 5.19
CA ALA A 334 1.03 2.67 4.41
C ALA A 334 1.41 1.40 5.20
N ASN A 335 1.68 1.52 6.50
CA ASN A 335 1.95 0.37 7.35
C ASN A 335 0.71 -0.53 7.50
N LEU A 336 -0.49 0.06 7.64
CA LEU A 336 -1.74 -0.72 7.66
C LEU A 336 -1.96 -1.47 6.34
N TRP A 337 -2.01 -0.75 5.22
CA TRP A 337 -2.30 -1.36 3.91
C TRP A 337 -1.22 -2.35 3.49
N GLY A 338 0.06 -2.03 3.76
CA GLY A 338 1.18 -2.93 3.51
C GLY A 338 1.09 -4.22 4.31
N SER A 339 0.73 -4.14 5.60
CA SER A 339 0.51 -5.32 6.45
C SER A 339 -0.61 -6.20 5.91
N LEU A 340 -1.78 -5.61 5.60
CA LEU A 340 -2.92 -6.35 5.05
C LEU A 340 -2.56 -7.02 3.71
N ALA A 341 -1.86 -6.30 2.83
CA ALA A 341 -1.48 -6.82 1.52
C ALA A 341 -0.50 -8.00 1.62
N LEU A 342 0.53 -7.89 2.47
CA LEU A 342 1.51 -8.97 2.65
C LEU A 342 0.92 -10.17 3.39
N GLN A 343 0.09 -9.95 4.40
CA GLN A 343 -0.60 -11.05 5.11
C GLN A 343 -1.55 -11.80 4.18
N ASP A 344 -2.32 -11.09 3.35
CA ASP A 344 -3.25 -11.71 2.41
C ASP A 344 -2.49 -12.48 1.32
N PHE A 345 -1.43 -11.92 0.77
CA PHE A 345 -0.56 -12.61 -0.19
C PHE A 345 0.07 -13.87 0.40
N GLY A 346 0.66 -13.77 1.61
CA GLY A 346 1.29 -14.90 2.28
C GLY A 346 0.32 -16.04 2.55
N ARG A 347 -0.92 -15.71 2.98
CA ARG A 347 -1.97 -16.70 3.20
C ARG A 347 -2.42 -17.42 1.94
N ARG A 348 -2.54 -16.71 0.82
CA ARG A 348 -3.05 -17.25 -0.44
C ARG A 348 -2.00 -18.00 -1.26
N PHE A 349 -0.77 -17.51 -1.28
CA PHE A 349 0.26 -17.98 -2.20
C PHE A 349 1.47 -18.64 -1.52
N GLU A 350 1.62 -18.50 -0.21
CA GLU A 350 2.80 -18.97 0.53
C GLU A 350 2.41 -19.79 1.78
N SER A 351 1.22 -20.38 1.78
CA SER A 351 0.73 -21.22 2.88
C SER A 351 1.38 -22.60 2.93
N VAL A 352 1.89 -23.09 1.78
CA VAL A 352 2.53 -24.40 1.68
C VAL A 352 4.02 -24.26 1.97
N PRO A 353 4.58 -24.99 2.96
CA PRO A 353 6.02 -25.04 3.19
C PRO A 353 6.75 -25.61 1.98
N VAL A 354 7.91 -25.06 1.66
CA VAL A 354 8.81 -25.59 0.63
C VAL A 354 10.12 -25.98 1.30
N ASP A 355 10.46 -27.26 1.23
CA ASP A 355 11.73 -27.79 1.69
C ASP A 355 12.58 -28.23 0.50
N GLY A 356 13.90 -28.09 0.60
CA GLY A 356 14.79 -28.47 -0.47
C GLY A 356 16.24 -28.06 -0.22
N THR A 357 17.11 -28.46 -1.13
CA THR A 357 18.54 -28.11 -1.13
C THR A 357 18.84 -27.24 -2.34
N THR A 358 19.74 -26.27 -2.14
CA THR A 358 20.24 -25.42 -3.23
C THR A 358 21.71 -25.69 -3.43
N GLN A 359 22.11 -25.82 -4.68
CA GLN A 359 23.51 -25.89 -5.10
C GLN A 359 23.80 -24.73 -6.04
N ALA A 360 24.89 -24.00 -5.79
CA ALA A 360 25.34 -22.90 -6.62
C ALA A 360 26.84 -23.06 -6.98
#